data_61b395dc8425a7288f5abc19da0f9874
#
_entry.id   61b395dc8425a7288f5abc19da0f9874
#
_cell.length_a   1.000
_cell.length_b   1.000
_cell.length_c   1.000
_cell.angle_alpha   90.00
_cell.angle_beta   90.00
_cell.angle_gamma   90.00
#
_symmetry.space_group_name_H-M   'P 1'
#
loop_
_entity.id
_entity.type
_entity.pdbx_description
1 polymer ?
#
loop_
_entity_poly.entity_id
_entity_poly.type
_entity_poly.pdbx_seq_one_letter_code
_entity_poly.pdbx_strand_id
1 'polypeptide(L)'
;MEKKWHIDPAIKDIRGEITNVFEGRIEHIALITSKKGTVRANHYHKQDHQFIYLVSGAFESHSVDINNTSKRLVLEIKPGDIVETPALIAHAQKFTEDSVFLALTTRQREQGKYEEDTIAYPVVEGYLNPVLKTH
;
A
#
# COMPACT_ATOMS: atom_id res chain seq x y z
N MET A 1 -4.22 -0.82 -13.12
CA MET A 1 -3.60 0.29 -12.34
C MET A 1 -4.14 0.31 -10.94
N GLU A 2 -3.52 1.08 -10.08
CA GLU A 2 -4.07 1.29 -8.75
C GLU A 2 -5.42 1.98 -8.81
N LYS A 3 -6.26 1.69 -7.81
CA LYS A 3 -7.55 2.35 -7.60
C LYS A 3 -7.64 2.76 -6.14
N LYS A 4 -8.30 3.87 -5.89
CA LYS A 4 -8.59 4.27 -4.52
C LYS A 4 -10.07 4.58 -4.37
N TRP A 5 -10.57 4.41 -3.14
CA TRP A 5 -11.89 4.90 -2.74
C TRP A 5 -11.85 5.29 -1.27
N HIS A 6 -12.77 6.16 -0.91
CA HIS A 6 -12.91 6.61 0.47
C HIS A 6 -13.97 5.77 1.17
N ILE A 7 -13.69 5.36 2.40
CA ILE A 7 -14.62 4.55 3.19
C ILE A 7 -15.22 5.43 4.28
N ASP A 8 -16.52 5.67 4.19
CA ASP A 8 -17.24 6.36 5.24
C ASP A 8 -17.61 5.41 6.37
N PRO A 9 -17.71 5.90 7.62
CA PRO A 9 -18.18 5.06 8.72
C PRO A 9 -19.54 4.44 8.42
N ALA A 10 -19.66 3.14 8.68
CA ALA A 10 -20.92 2.42 8.53
C ALA A 10 -21.89 2.75 9.67
N ILE A 11 -21.35 2.97 10.86
CA ILE A 11 -22.11 3.32 12.07
C ILE A 11 -21.39 4.45 12.78
N LYS A 12 -22.17 5.45 13.18
CA LYS A 12 -21.67 6.59 13.95
C LYS A 12 -22.68 6.92 15.04
N ASP A 13 -22.24 6.88 16.28
CA ASP A 13 -23.09 7.20 17.43
C ASP A 13 -22.27 7.89 18.53
N ILE A 14 -22.88 8.11 19.69
CA ILE A 14 -22.22 8.81 20.80
C ILE A 14 -20.95 8.09 21.29
N ARG A 15 -20.81 6.80 21.04
CA ARG A 15 -19.63 6.03 21.46
C ARG A 15 -18.46 6.16 20.47
N GLY A 16 -18.71 6.57 19.22
CA GLY A 16 -17.71 6.68 18.18
C GLY A 16 -18.21 6.09 16.87
N GLU A 17 -17.29 5.52 16.09
CA GLU A 17 -17.56 5.08 14.74
C GLU A 17 -17.09 3.64 14.50
N ILE A 18 -17.78 2.97 13.58
CA ILE A 18 -17.33 1.68 13.03
C ILE A 18 -17.13 1.86 11.54
N THR A 19 -15.91 1.62 11.08
CA THR A 19 -15.56 1.64 9.67
C THR A 19 -15.23 0.23 9.21
N ASN A 20 -15.97 -0.27 8.22
CA ASN A 20 -15.72 -1.58 7.62
C ASN A 20 -14.65 -1.42 6.56
N VAL A 21 -13.41 -1.76 6.91
CA VAL A 21 -12.24 -1.50 6.06
C VAL A 21 -12.19 -2.43 4.85
N PHE A 22 -12.52 -3.69 5.05
CA PHE A 22 -12.42 -4.67 3.97
C PHE A 22 -13.29 -5.90 4.26
N GLU A 23 -13.92 -6.41 3.20
CA GLU A 23 -14.60 -7.70 3.23
C GLU A 23 -14.00 -8.55 2.10
N GLY A 24 -13.61 -9.78 2.42
CA GLY A 24 -13.01 -10.69 1.47
C GLY A 24 -11.93 -11.52 2.12
N ARG A 25 -11.22 -12.29 1.31
CA ARG A 25 -10.18 -13.16 1.81
C ARG A 25 -8.84 -12.43 1.88
N ILE A 26 -8.29 -12.32 3.07
CA ILE A 26 -6.98 -11.73 3.35
C ILE A 26 -6.16 -12.76 4.11
N GLU A 27 -4.93 -13.00 3.67
CA GLU A 27 -4.01 -13.95 4.27
C GLU A 27 -2.97 -13.30 5.18
N HIS A 28 -2.76 -11.98 5.05
CA HIS A 28 -1.77 -11.27 5.86
C HIS A 28 -2.21 -9.82 6.08
N ILE A 29 -2.11 -9.36 7.32
CA ILE A 29 -2.39 -7.98 7.71
C ILE A 29 -1.19 -7.46 8.50
N ALA A 30 -0.68 -6.29 8.12
CA ALA A 30 0.36 -5.58 8.86
C ALA A 30 -0.11 -4.19 9.24
N LEU A 31 0.20 -3.79 10.46
CA LEU A 31 0.06 -2.39 10.91
C LEU A 31 1.42 -1.73 10.73
N ILE A 32 1.47 -0.67 9.94
CA ILE A 32 2.73 -0.04 9.54
C ILE A 32 2.69 1.43 9.89
N THR A 33 3.80 1.94 10.41
CA THR A 33 4.03 3.37 10.59
C THR A 33 5.12 3.83 9.63
N SER A 34 5.03 5.07 9.17
CA SER A 34 6.01 5.64 8.25
C SER A 34 6.19 7.12 8.53
N LYS A 35 7.42 7.56 8.63
CA LYS A 35 7.76 8.95 8.91
C LYS A 35 7.59 9.82 7.67
N LYS A 36 7.21 11.07 7.88
CA LYS A 36 7.22 12.09 6.83
C LYS A 36 8.56 12.11 6.11
N GLY A 37 8.54 12.16 4.79
CA GLY A 37 9.73 12.20 3.94
C GLY A 37 10.28 10.83 3.55
N THR A 38 9.69 9.75 4.04
CA THR A 38 10.12 8.40 3.67
C THR A 38 9.35 7.89 2.45
N VAL A 39 9.95 6.91 1.79
CA VAL A 39 9.34 6.21 0.66
C VAL A 39 9.38 4.72 0.96
N ARG A 40 8.26 4.04 0.77
CA ARG A 40 8.15 2.59 0.90
C ARG A 40 7.77 1.97 -0.43
N ALA A 41 7.85 0.66 -0.48
CA ALA A 41 7.58 -0.15 -1.65
C ALA A 41 8.68 -0.03 -2.70
N ASN A 42 8.50 0.68 -3.82
CA ASN A 42 9.41 0.65 -4.95
C ASN A 42 9.61 -0.76 -5.47
N HIS A 43 8.49 -1.46 -5.63
CA HIS A 43 8.49 -2.84 -6.10
C HIS A 43 7.16 -3.17 -6.78
N TYR A 44 7.08 -4.35 -7.35
CA TYR A 44 5.81 -4.96 -7.73
C TYR A 44 5.76 -6.40 -7.24
N HIS A 45 4.56 -6.95 -7.17
CA HIS A 45 4.32 -8.35 -6.84
C HIS A 45 3.92 -9.10 -8.10
N LYS A 46 4.43 -10.32 -8.23
CA LYS A 46 4.08 -11.16 -9.36
C LYS A 46 2.65 -11.71 -9.25
N GLN A 47 2.21 -12.00 -8.04
CA GLN A 47 0.92 -12.63 -7.77
C GLN A 47 0.11 -11.94 -6.69
N ASP A 48 0.75 -11.33 -5.70
CA ASP A 48 0.06 -10.73 -4.57
C ASP A 48 -0.77 -9.52 -4.99
N HIS A 49 -1.93 -9.40 -4.38
CA HIS A 49 -2.86 -8.29 -4.55
C HIS A 49 -2.95 -7.58 -3.20
N GLN A 50 -2.69 -6.30 -3.17
CA GLN A 50 -2.52 -5.54 -1.93
C GLN A 50 -3.57 -4.46 -1.80
N PHE A 51 -4.05 -4.27 -0.56
CA PHE A 51 -4.91 -3.15 -0.18
C PHE A 51 -4.24 -2.41 0.95
N ILE A 52 -4.17 -1.08 0.86
CA ILE A 52 -3.64 -0.23 1.94
C ILE A 52 -4.74 0.72 2.39
N TYR A 53 -5.04 0.66 3.70
CA TYR A 53 -5.99 1.55 4.34
C TYR A 53 -5.24 2.54 5.22
N LEU A 54 -5.40 3.85 4.95
CA LEU A 54 -4.72 4.89 5.71
C LEU A 54 -5.54 5.26 6.95
N VAL A 55 -4.96 5.04 8.12
CA VAL A 55 -5.57 5.38 9.40
C VAL A 55 -5.33 6.85 9.74
N SER A 56 -4.08 7.31 9.57
CA SER A 56 -3.71 8.70 9.83
C SER A 56 -2.52 9.09 8.97
N GLY A 57 -2.36 10.40 8.74
CA GLY A 57 -1.27 10.94 7.94
C GLY A 57 -1.68 11.21 6.50
N ALA A 58 -0.73 11.09 5.57
CA ALA A 58 -0.96 11.27 4.14
C ALA A 58 0.21 10.71 3.34
N PHE A 59 -0.09 10.16 2.17
CA PHE A 59 0.96 9.77 1.23
C PHE A 59 0.48 9.88 -0.22
N GLU A 60 1.44 9.99 -1.12
CA GLU A 60 1.22 9.86 -2.54
C GLU A 60 1.54 8.44 -2.97
N SER A 61 0.61 7.78 -3.65
CA SER A 61 0.85 6.47 -4.23
C SER A 61 1.19 6.64 -5.70
N HIS A 62 2.40 6.30 -6.07
CA HIS A 62 2.89 6.36 -7.44
C HIS A 62 2.88 4.96 -8.01
N SER A 63 2.32 4.77 -9.20
CA SER A 63 2.25 3.45 -9.82
C SER A 63 2.56 3.46 -11.29
N VAL A 64 3.06 2.33 -11.76
CA VAL A 64 3.46 2.09 -13.16
C VAL A 64 3.05 0.67 -13.51
N ASP A 65 2.42 0.50 -14.66
CA ASP A 65 2.18 -0.83 -15.22
C ASP A 65 3.49 -1.35 -15.82
N ILE A 66 4.03 -2.44 -15.31
CA ILE A 66 5.30 -2.99 -15.81
C ILE A 66 5.20 -3.51 -17.24
N ASN A 67 4.00 -3.83 -17.70
CA ASN A 67 3.75 -4.28 -19.08
C ASN A 67 3.49 -3.12 -20.04
N ASN A 68 3.29 -1.93 -19.52
CA ASN A 68 3.12 -0.72 -20.32
C ASN A 68 3.59 0.49 -19.50
N THR A 69 4.88 0.73 -19.52
CA THR A 69 5.54 1.73 -18.64
C THR A 69 5.14 3.18 -18.94
N SER A 70 4.42 3.44 -20.02
CA SER A 70 3.84 4.76 -20.27
C SER A 70 2.60 5.02 -19.39
N LYS A 71 1.99 3.99 -18.83
CA LYS A 71 0.88 4.12 -17.91
C LYS A 71 1.42 4.38 -16.50
N ARG A 72 1.31 5.63 -16.09
CA ARG A 72 1.72 6.11 -14.76
C ARG A 72 0.57 6.82 -14.09
N LEU A 73 0.52 6.70 -12.77
CA LEU A 73 -0.56 7.28 -11.98
C LEU A 73 -0.01 7.75 -10.64
N VAL A 74 -0.47 8.90 -10.18
CA VAL A 74 -0.20 9.40 -8.83
C VAL A 74 -1.55 9.65 -8.16
N LEU A 75 -1.76 8.99 -7.01
CA LEU A 75 -2.96 9.15 -6.21
C LEU A 75 -2.58 9.77 -4.87
N GLU A 76 -3.30 10.82 -4.45
CA GLU A 76 -3.18 11.35 -3.09
C GLU A 76 -4.06 10.53 -2.16
N ILE A 77 -3.47 9.98 -1.09
CA ILE A 77 -4.15 9.12 -0.14
C ILE A 77 -4.31 9.87 1.17
N LYS A 78 -5.53 9.90 1.67
CA LYS A 78 -5.94 10.61 2.90
C LYS A 78 -6.53 9.61 3.89
N PRO A 79 -6.58 9.96 5.19
CA PRO A 79 -7.20 9.08 6.18
C PRO A 79 -8.61 8.66 5.78
N GLY A 80 -8.88 7.37 5.87
CA GLY A 80 -10.14 6.77 5.42
C GLY A 80 -10.13 6.27 3.99
N ASP A 81 -9.09 6.57 3.22
CA ASP A 81 -8.94 6.02 1.88
C ASP A 81 -8.34 4.63 1.93
N ILE A 82 -8.78 3.79 1.01
CA ILE A 82 -8.14 2.52 0.72
C ILE A 82 -7.64 2.53 -0.72
N VAL A 83 -6.42 2.04 -0.94
CA VAL A 83 -5.84 1.93 -2.26
C VAL A 83 -5.57 0.47 -2.58
N GLU A 84 -6.03 0.05 -3.75
CA GLU A 84 -5.87 -1.31 -4.27
C GLU A 84 -4.73 -1.33 -5.29
N THR A 85 -3.77 -2.23 -5.08
CA THR A 85 -2.64 -2.43 -5.99
C THR A 85 -2.66 -3.87 -6.49
N PRO A 86 -3.07 -4.10 -7.75
CA PRO A 86 -3.03 -5.43 -8.36
C PRO A 86 -1.60 -5.93 -8.56
N ALA A 87 -1.46 -7.22 -8.76
CA ALA A 87 -0.21 -7.82 -9.22
C ALA A 87 0.28 -7.13 -10.49
N LEU A 88 1.60 -7.10 -10.70
CA LEU A 88 2.27 -6.54 -11.88
C LEU A 88 2.15 -5.02 -12.03
N ILE A 89 1.68 -4.34 -11.01
CA ILE A 89 1.69 -2.88 -10.92
C ILE A 89 2.78 -2.48 -9.93
N ALA A 90 3.85 -1.86 -10.46
CA ALA A 90 4.90 -1.34 -9.62
C ALA A 90 4.39 -0.09 -8.89
N HIS A 91 4.71 0.01 -7.61
CA HIS A 91 4.21 1.10 -6.79
C HIS A 91 5.25 1.58 -5.79
N ALA A 92 5.10 2.84 -5.40
CA ALA A 92 5.86 3.46 -4.34
C ALA A 92 4.94 4.38 -3.54
N GLN A 93 5.17 4.43 -2.24
CA GLN A 93 4.41 5.28 -1.32
C GLN A 93 5.35 6.35 -0.79
N LYS A 94 5.07 7.60 -1.14
CA LYS A 94 5.83 8.76 -0.69
C LYS A 94 5.04 9.45 0.42
N PHE A 95 5.53 9.36 1.65
CA PHE A 95 4.82 9.86 2.82
C PHE A 95 5.07 11.34 3.01
N THR A 96 4.00 12.11 2.91
CA THR A 96 4.03 13.57 3.06
C THR A 96 3.73 14.01 4.49
N GLU A 97 3.28 13.10 5.34
CA GLU A 97 3.06 13.27 6.78
C GLU A 97 3.43 11.98 7.50
N ASP A 98 3.70 12.07 8.81
CA ASP A 98 3.81 10.86 9.63
C ASP A 98 2.52 10.08 9.52
N SER A 99 2.61 8.81 9.20
CA SER A 99 1.46 8.00 8.81
C SER A 99 1.37 6.68 9.54
N VAL A 100 0.13 6.22 9.70
CA VAL A 100 -0.21 4.89 10.21
C VAL A 100 -1.18 4.25 9.22
N PHE A 101 -0.88 3.06 8.75
CA PHE A 101 -1.74 2.38 7.80
C PHE A 101 -1.76 0.87 8.00
N LEU A 102 -2.79 0.23 7.46
CA LEU A 102 -2.92 -1.23 7.40
C LEU A 102 -2.61 -1.68 5.98
N ALA A 103 -1.75 -2.68 5.88
CA ALA A 103 -1.49 -3.38 4.61
C ALA A 103 -2.14 -4.75 4.67
N LEU A 104 -3.07 -5.00 3.75
CA LEU A 104 -3.82 -6.25 3.64
C LEU A 104 -3.43 -6.91 2.34
N THR A 105 -2.99 -8.17 2.41
CA THR A 105 -2.52 -8.88 1.22
C THR A 105 -3.18 -10.24 1.08
N THR A 106 -3.29 -10.71 -0.15
CA THR A 106 -3.98 -11.95 -0.47
C THR A 106 -3.08 -13.18 -0.35
N ARG A 107 -1.79 -12.99 -0.10
CA ARG A 107 -0.81 -14.07 0.02
C ARG A 107 -0.12 -14.03 1.38
N GLN A 108 0.21 -15.21 1.88
CA GLN A 108 0.99 -15.35 3.10
C GLN A 108 2.43 -14.91 2.87
N ARG A 109 3.09 -14.47 3.94
CA ARG A 109 4.48 -14.00 3.90
C ARG A 109 5.46 -15.01 4.48
N GLU A 110 4.98 -16.21 4.84
CA GLU A 110 5.79 -17.26 5.43
C GLU A 110 6.66 -17.97 4.39
N GLN A 111 7.76 -18.57 4.84
CA GLN A 111 8.61 -19.46 4.02
C GLN A 111 9.14 -18.83 2.73
N GLY A 112 9.48 -17.53 2.79
CA GLY A 112 10.04 -16.83 1.64
C GLY A 112 9.03 -16.46 0.55
N LYS A 113 7.76 -16.66 0.77
CA LYS A 113 6.72 -16.34 -0.23
C LYS A 113 6.69 -14.87 -0.62
N TYR A 114 6.93 -13.98 0.34
CA TYR A 114 6.97 -12.55 0.09
C TYR A 114 8.17 -12.19 -0.78
N GLU A 115 9.36 -12.68 -0.43
CA GLU A 115 10.59 -12.37 -1.15
C GLU A 115 10.57 -12.93 -2.57
N GLU A 116 10.03 -14.13 -2.77
CA GLU A 116 9.89 -14.73 -4.09
C GLU A 116 8.94 -13.96 -4.99
N ASP A 117 7.89 -13.38 -4.41
CA ASP A 117 6.84 -12.68 -5.13
C ASP A 117 7.17 -11.20 -5.37
N THR A 118 8.10 -10.63 -4.61
CA THR A 118 8.37 -9.20 -4.60
C THR A 118 9.61 -8.87 -5.42
N ILE A 119 9.42 -8.05 -6.45
CA ILE A 119 10.48 -7.65 -7.38
C ILE A 119 10.75 -6.15 -7.22
N ALA A 120 11.99 -5.79 -6.90
CA ALA A 120 12.38 -4.38 -6.79
C ALA A 120 12.18 -3.67 -8.13
N TYR A 121 11.55 -2.52 -8.08
CA TYR A 121 11.28 -1.69 -9.25
C TYR A 121 11.20 -0.22 -8.81
N PRO A 122 12.21 0.61 -9.07
CA PRO A 122 12.22 1.99 -8.59
C PRO A 122 11.21 2.84 -9.35
N VAL A 123 10.14 3.21 -8.69
CA VAL A 123 9.11 4.11 -9.21
C VAL A 123 9.39 5.55 -8.80
N VAL A 124 9.81 5.74 -7.55
CA VAL A 124 10.21 7.04 -7.00
C VAL A 124 11.69 6.99 -6.69
N GLU A 125 12.46 7.90 -7.27
CA GLU A 125 13.92 7.94 -7.11
C GLU A 125 14.33 8.50 -5.75
N GLY A 126 15.59 8.25 -5.40
CA GLY A 126 16.28 8.89 -4.29
C GLY A 126 16.13 8.25 -2.93
N TYR A 127 15.38 7.16 -2.82
CA TYR A 127 15.24 6.45 -1.56
C TYR A 127 15.60 4.97 -1.71
N LEU A 128 16.47 4.51 -0.81
CA LEU A 128 16.78 3.09 -0.69
C LEU A 128 15.97 2.52 0.47
N ASN A 129 15.15 1.51 0.20
CA ASN A 129 14.41 0.82 1.25
C ASN A 129 15.38 -0.07 2.05
N PRO A 130 15.73 0.29 3.30
CA PRO A 130 16.71 -0.48 4.06
C PRO A 130 16.24 -1.90 4.39
N VAL A 131 14.94 -2.14 4.40
CA VAL A 131 14.38 -3.48 4.67
C VAL A 131 14.77 -4.46 3.57
N LEU A 132 14.83 -4.01 2.32
CA LEU A 132 15.24 -4.87 1.21
C LEU A 132 16.71 -5.29 1.28
N LYS A 133 17.52 -4.57 2.06
CA LYS A 133 18.95 -4.88 2.23
C LYS A 133 19.22 -5.90 3.34
N THR A 134 18.26 -6.08 4.23
CA THR A 134 18.41 -6.97 5.39
C THR A 134 17.83 -8.36 5.19
N HIS A 135 17.20 -8.55 4.06
CA HIS A 135 16.61 -9.86 3.73
C HIS A 135 17.56 -10.74 2.91
#